data_59360bc825cd090097741baea6cbfab0
#
_entry.id   59360bc825cd090097741baea6cbfab0
#
_cell.length_a   1.000
_cell.length_b   1.000
_cell.length_c   1.000
_cell.angle_alpha   90.00
_cell.angle_beta   90.00
_cell.angle_gamma   90.00
#
_symmetry.space_group_name_H-M   'P 1'
#
loop_
_entity.id
_entity.type
_entity.pdbx_description
1 polymer ?
#
loop_
_entity_poly.entity_id
_entity_poly.type
_entity_poly.pdbx_seq_one_letter_code
_entity_poly.pdbx_strand_id
1 'polypeptide(L)'
;MTNAGKYNHKIRIYRTVIVEDSAGFQQEQKDETVLTPYASIKTTRGMTIIRNDSDFEKALTNFTIRYPRSVEINRDMFVEYRGKTYTIEYLNNVDEKCIELEMQCKEITH
;
A
#
# COMPACT_ATOMS: atom_id res chain seq x y z
N MET A 1 -4.11 -14.80 -22.09
CA MET A 1 -3.49 -13.54 -22.43
C MET A 1 -2.75 -12.93 -21.25
N THR A 2 -1.52 -12.59 -21.46
CA THR A 2 -0.71 -12.08 -20.39
C THR A 2 -0.94 -10.58 -20.22
N ASN A 3 -1.18 -10.17 -18.98
CA ASN A 3 -1.30 -8.75 -18.64
C ASN A 3 0.03 -8.19 -18.17
N ALA A 4 1.12 -8.65 -18.79
CA ALA A 4 2.45 -8.27 -18.35
C ALA A 4 2.69 -6.77 -18.41
N GLY A 5 2.06 -6.08 -19.36
CA GLY A 5 2.16 -4.63 -19.45
C GLY A 5 1.33 -3.88 -18.43
N LYS A 6 0.40 -4.56 -17.77
CA LYS A 6 -0.47 -3.94 -16.76
C LYS A 6 0.29 -3.72 -15.46
N TYR A 7 1.14 -4.67 -15.07
CA TYR A 7 1.89 -4.60 -13.81
C TYR A 7 3.32 -4.20 -14.12
N ASN A 8 3.54 -2.93 -14.39
CA ASN A 8 4.86 -2.47 -14.81
C ASN A 8 5.53 -1.50 -13.84
N HIS A 9 4.93 -1.28 -12.67
CA HIS A 9 5.49 -0.41 -11.66
C HIS A 9 5.89 -1.22 -10.44
N LYS A 10 7.18 -1.24 -10.16
CA LYS A 10 7.65 -1.98 -8.99
C LYS A 10 7.42 -1.17 -7.73
N ILE A 11 6.75 -1.79 -6.77
CA ILE A 11 6.47 -1.16 -5.49
C ILE A 11 7.05 -2.03 -4.37
N ARG A 12 7.16 -1.45 -3.19
CA ARG A 12 7.62 -2.17 -2.01
C ARG A 12 6.53 -2.07 -0.95
N ILE A 13 6.10 -3.22 -0.46
CA ILE A 13 5.15 -3.26 0.65
C ILE A 13 5.93 -3.66 1.88
N TYR A 14 5.83 -2.86 2.93
CA TYR A 14 6.59 -3.12 4.15
C TYR A 14 5.73 -2.84 5.36
N ARG A 15 6.20 -3.34 6.48
CA ARG A 15 5.58 -3.07 7.77
C ARG A 15 6.66 -2.61 8.72
N THR A 16 6.24 -1.89 9.74
CA THR A 16 7.15 -1.44 10.79
C THR A 16 7.06 -2.41 11.95
N VAL A 17 8.20 -2.92 12.36
CA VAL A 17 8.29 -3.80 13.51
C VAL A 17 9.11 -3.13 14.60
N ILE A 18 8.78 -3.43 15.83
CA ILE A 18 9.54 -2.94 16.98
C ILE A 18 10.49 -4.02 17.40
N VAL A 19 11.78 -3.69 17.41
CA VAL A 19 12.82 -4.61 17.82
C VAL A 19 13.42 -4.09 19.13
N GLU A 20 13.45 -4.95 20.15
CA GLU A 20 14.12 -4.62 21.37
C GLU A 20 15.59 -4.96 21.25
N ASP A 21 16.45 -4.14 21.85
CA ASP A 21 17.86 -4.48 21.90
C ASP A 21 18.09 -5.64 22.86
N SER A 22 19.30 -6.18 22.87
CA SER A 22 19.62 -7.34 23.68
C SER A 22 19.51 -7.08 25.19
N ALA A 23 19.53 -5.82 25.61
CA ALA A 23 19.39 -5.44 27.00
C ALA A 23 17.96 -5.08 27.36
N GLY A 24 17.06 -5.01 26.40
CA GLY A 24 15.65 -4.69 26.65
C GLY A 24 15.36 -3.24 26.98
N PHE A 25 16.35 -2.37 26.84
CA PHE A 25 16.19 -0.96 27.24
C PHE A 25 15.80 -0.04 26.09
N GLN A 26 16.01 -0.45 24.87
CA GLN A 26 15.71 0.40 23.72
C GLN A 26 14.83 -0.34 22.75
N GLN A 27 13.82 0.35 22.28
CA GLN A 27 12.96 -0.16 21.22
C GLN A 27 13.29 0.61 19.94
N GLU A 28 13.66 -0.12 18.92
CA GLU A 28 13.91 0.43 17.60
C GLU A 28 12.82 0.04 16.65
N GLN A 29 12.36 0.99 15.85
CA GLN A 29 11.45 0.69 14.76
C GLN A 29 12.27 0.33 13.54
N LYS A 30 11.96 -0.82 12.96
CA LYS A 30 12.59 -1.25 11.72
C LYS A 30 11.53 -1.54 10.69
N ASP A 31 11.83 -1.19 9.46
CA ASP A 31 10.96 -1.51 8.35
C ASP A 31 11.30 -2.91 7.86
N GLU A 32 10.28 -3.75 7.77
CA GLU A 32 10.44 -5.10 7.27
C GLU A 32 9.70 -5.22 5.96
N THR A 33 10.42 -5.52 4.90
CA THR A 33 9.82 -5.68 3.58
C THR A 33 9.01 -6.97 3.56
N VAL A 34 7.74 -6.84 3.18
CA VAL A 34 6.82 -7.96 3.08
C VAL A 34 6.82 -8.52 1.67
N LEU A 35 6.76 -7.64 0.68
CA LEU A 35 6.64 -8.04 -0.71
C LEU A 35 7.13 -6.90 -1.61
N THR A 36 7.71 -7.25 -2.75
CA THR A 36 8.11 -6.25 -3.74
C THR A 36 7.50 -6.58 -5.09
N PRO A 37 6.18 -6.44 -5.21
CA PRO A 37 5.50 -6.84 -6.44
C PRO A 37 5.56 -5.74 -7.50
N TYR A 38 5.22 -6.13 -8.72
CA TYR A 38 4.89 -5.17 -9.75
C TYR A 38 3.41 -4.86 -9.68
N ALA A 39 3.07 -3.60 -9.86
CA ALA A 39 1.71 -3.12 -9.71
C ALA A 39 1.27 -2.30 -10.91
N SER A 40 -0.02 -2.26 -11.14
CA SER A 40 -0.61 -1.23 -11.97
C SER A 40 -1.00 -0.07 -11.07
N ILE A 41 -0.86 1.14 -11.56
CA ILE A 41 -1.13 2.33 -10.78
C ILE A 41 -2.24 3.12 -11.45
N LYS A 42 -3.23 3.49 -10.65
CA LYS A 42 -4.30 4.34 -11.11
C LYS A 42 -4.53 5.42 -10.06
N THR A 43 -4.37 6.66 -10.48
CA THR A 43 -4.61 7.78 -9.58
C THR A 43 -6.04 8.25 -9.80
N THR A 44 -6.79 8.32 -8.71
CA THR A 44 -8.10 8.94 -8.73
C THR A 44 -7.94 10.36 -8.27
N ARG A 45 -8.22 11.26 -9.19
CA ARG A 45 -8.15 12.67 -8.91
C ARG A 45 -9.41 13.14 -8.23
N GLY A 46 -9.22 13.79 -7.09
CA GLY A 46 -10.21 14.77 -6.67
C GLY A 46 -11.62 14.29 -6.47
N MET A 47 -11.79 13.15 -5.89
CA MET A 47 -13.06 12.92 -5.25
C MET A 47 -13.08 13.83 -4.03
N THR A 48 -13.65 15.00 -4.23
CA THR A 48 -13.93 15.88 -3.12
C THR A 48 -14.97 15.17 -2.27
N ILE A 49 -14.51 14.52 -1.24
CA ILE A 49 -15.46 14.02 -0.26
C ILE A 49 -15.77 15.19 0.64
N ILE A 50 -16.82 15.91 0.26
CA ILE A 50 -17.35 16.95 1.13
C ILE A 50 -18.12 16.20 2.20
N ARG A 51 -17.44 15.91 3.27
CA ARG A 51 -18.09 15.41 4.46
C ARG A 51 -17.64 16.26 5.60
N ASN A 52 -18.58 16.84 6.29
CA ASN A 52 -18.34 17.57 7.54
C ASN A 52 -17.41 18.74 7.39
N ASP A 53 -17.66 19.57 6.40
CA ASP A 53 -16.97 20.85 6.22
C ASP A 53 -15.46 20.74 6.09
N SER A 54 -14.95 19.58 5.86
CA SER A 54 -13.54 19.44 5.61
C SER A 54 -13.31 19.29 4.13
N ASP A 55 -12.81 20.34 3.55
CA ASP A 55 -12.41 20.36 2.14
C ASP A 55 -11.13 19.57 1.99
N PHE A 56 -11.23 18.26 1.99
CA PHE A 56 -10.06 17.45 1.71
C PHE A 56 -10.15 16.84 0.34
N GLU A 57 -9.34 17.36 -0.55
CA GLU A 57 -9.03 16.63 -1.75
C GLU A 57 -8.11 15.49 -1.36
N LYS A 58 -8.68 14.33 -1.17
CA LYS A 58 -7.86 13.15 -0.98
C LYS A 58 -7.56 12.57 -2.33
N ALA A 59 -6.38 12.86 -2.82
CA ALA A 59 -5.88 12.12 -3.96
C ALA A 59 -5.53 10.72 -3.48
N LEU A 60 -6.24 9.74 -3.99
CA LEU A 60 -5.96 8.35 -3.69
C LEU A 60 -5.22 7.73 -4.86
N THR A 61 -4.22 6.93 -4.54
CA THR A 61 -3.50 6.16 -5.52
C THR A 61 -3.88 4.70 -5.35
N ASN A 62 -4.37 4.09 -6.41
CA ASN A 62 -4.71 2.68 -6.39
C ASN A 62 -3.56 1.88 -6.97
N PHE A 63 -3.01 1.00 -6.15
CA PHE A 63 -2.03 0.03 -6.60
C PHE A 63 -2.73 -1.32 -6.71
N THR A 64 -2.68 -1.91 -7.88
CA THR A 64 -3.26 -3.24 -8.08
C THR A 64 -2.13 -4.20 -8.38
N ILE A 65 -2.07 -5.27 -7.61
CA ILE A 65 -1.07 -6.32 -7.76
C ILE A 65 -1.76 -7.65 -7.98
N ARG A 66 -1.00 -8.64 -8.41
CA ARG A 66 -1.50 -10.00 -8.42
C ARG A 66 -1.74 -10.42 -6.98
N TYR A 67 -2.80 -11.16 -6.75
CA TYR A 67 -3.16 -11.54 -5.40
C TYR A 67 -2.04 -12.37 -4.78
N PRO A 68 -1.45 -11.90 -3.67
CA PRO A 68 -0.32 -12.60 -3.07
C PRO A 68 -0.79 -13.87 -2.38
N ARG A 69 -0.05 -14.96 -2.59
CA ARG A 69 -0.42 -16.26 -2.02
C ARG A 69 0.47 -16.66 -0.86
N SER A 70 1.64 -16.06 -0.75
CA SER A 70 2.60 -16.44 0.29
C SER A 70 2.52 -15.54 1.51
N VAL A 71 1.93 -14.37 1.38
CA VAL A 71 1.82 -13.39 2.47
C VAL A 71 0.44 -12.79 2.46
N GLU A 72 0.04 -12.29 3.62
CA GLU A 72 -1.21 -11.57 3.75
C GLU A 72 -0.91 -10.09 3.88
N ILE A 73 -1.55 -9.27 3.05
CA ILE A 73 -1.41 -7.83 3.09
C ILE A 73 -2.55 -7.27 3.95
N ASN A 74 -2.21 -6.37 4.85
CA ASN A 74 -3.21 -5.73 5.70
C ASN A 74 -3.00 -4.22 5.75
N ARG A 75 -3.92 -3.51 6.39
CA ARG A 75 -3.93 -2.06 6.41
C ARG A 75 -2.87 -1.45 7.31
N ASP A 76 -2.19 -2.25 8.11
CA ASP A 76 -1.10 -1.78 8.95
C ASP A 76 0.21 -1.65 8.18
N MET A 77 0.22 -2.08 6.95
CA MET A 77 1.39 -2.03 6.09
C MET A 77 1.44 -0.74 5.30
N PHE A 78 2.60 -0.48 4.72
CA PHE A 78 2.87 0.71 3.93
C PHE A 78 3.30 0.31 2.53
N VAL A 79 3.07 1.20 1.59
CA VAL A 79 3.55 1.03 0.22
C VAL A 79 4.54 2.13 -0.08
N GLU A 80 5.69 1.74 -0.63
CA GLU A 80 6.71 2.69 -1.05
C GLU A 80 6.86 2.60 -2.58
N TYR A 81 6.78 3.75 -3.22
CA TYR A 81 6.93 3.85 -4.66
C TYR A 81 7.57 5.17 -5.02
N ARG A 82 8.69 5.10 -5.74
CA ARG A 82 9.44 6.27 -6.22
C ARG A 82 9.76 7.28 -5.11
N GLY A 83 10.19 6.77 -3.96
CA GLY A 83 10.54 7.63 -2.83
C GLY A 83 9.38 8.19 -2.07
N LYS A 84 8.16 7.83 -2.44
CA LYS A 84 6.95 8.24 -1.74
C LYS A 84 6.45 7.11 -0.89
N THR A 85 5.90 7.44 0.27
CA THR A 85 5.33 6.46 1.18
C THR A 85 3.82 6.65 1.24
N TYR A 86 3.12 5.54 1.21
CA TYR A 86 1.65 5.55 1.22
C TYR A 86 1.14 4.67 2.33
N THR A 87 0.03 5.09 2.95
CA THR A 87 -0.73 4.23 3.85
C THR A 87 -1.80 3.51 3.05
N ILE A 88 -2.12 2.29 3.46
CA ILE A 88 -3.18 1.53 2.83
C ILE A 88 -4.49 1.88 3.52
N GLU A 89 -5.39 2.54 2.79
CA GLU A 89 -6.68 2.94 3.33
C GLU A 89 -7.73 1.86 3.13
N TYR A 90 -7.65 1.12 2.03
CA TYR A 90 -8.64 0.11 1.71
C TYR A 90 -8.02 -1.00 0.89
N LEU A 91 -8.42 -2.22 1.18
CA LEU A 91 -7.99 -3.42 0.46
C LEU A 91 -9.22 -4.06 -0.20
N ASN A 92 -9.08 -4.40 -1.46
CA ASN A 92 -10.15 -5.03 -2.20
C ASN A 92 -9.61 -6.23 -2.97
N ASN A 93 -10.15 -7.40 -2.65
CA ASN A 93 -9.94 -8.60 -3.44
C ASN A 93 -10.90 -8.51 -4.62
N VAL A 94 -10.37 -8.14 -5.79
CA VAL A 94 -11.20 -7.82 -6.95
C VAL A 94 -12.11 -8.99 -7.29
N ASP A 95 -13.42 -8.74 -7.26
CA ASP A 95 -14.45 -9.74 -7.53
C ASP A 95 -14.36 -10.99 -6.66
N GLU A 96 -13.66 -10.91 -5.52
CA GLU A 96 -13.46 -12.03 -4.61
C GLU A 96 -12.84 -13.27 -5.28
N LYS A 97 -12.09 -13.06 -6.35
CA LYS A 97 -11.53 -14.16 -7.13
C LYS A 97 -10.11 -14.54 -6.74
N CYS A 98 -9.50 -13.78 -5.83
CA CYS A 98 -8.11 -14.01 -5.41
C CYS A 98 -7.13 -14.02 -6.60
N ILE A 99 -7.40 -13.17 -7.58
CA ILE A 99 -6.54 -12.99 -8.75
C ILE A 99 -5.79 -11.67 -8.64
N GLU A 100 -6.48 -10.63 -8.21
CA GLU A 100 -5.90 -9.30 -8.05
C GLU A 100 -6.25 -8.73 -6.70
N LEU A 101 -5.31 -8.01 -6.12
CA LEU A 101 -5.53 -7.24 -4.90
C LEU A 101 -5.36 -5.78 -5.21
N GLU A 102 -6.39 -5.02 -4.96
CA GLU A 102 -6.38 -3.58 -5.14
C GLU A 102 -6.16 -2.90 -3.80
N MET A 103 -5.20 -2.00 -3.75
CA MET A 103 -4.89 -1.24 -2.55
C MET A 103 -5.13 0.22 -2.82
N GLN A 104 -6.10 0.80 -2.14
CA GLN A 104 -6.32 2.24 -2.19
C GLN A 104 -5.46 2.88 -1.14
N CYS A 105 -4.53 3.71 -1.59
CA CYS A 105 -3.49 4.23 -0.73
C CYS A 105 -3.49 5.74 -0.74
N LYS A 106 -3.05 6.29 0.38
CA LYS A 106 -2.93 7.74 0.56
C LYS A 106 -1.48 8.06 0.82
N GLU A 107 -0.95 9.02 0.08
CA GLU A 107 0.43 9.44 0.27
C GLU A 107 0.59 10.12 1.62
N ILE A 108 1.65 9.74 2.34
CA ILE A 108 2.00 10.38 3.59
C ILE A 108 2.98 11.51 3.26
N THR A 109 2.61 12.71 3.64
CA THR A 109 3.51 13.85 3.55
C THR A 109 4.09 14.13 4.93
N HIS A 110 5.41 14.24 4.96
CA HIS A 110 6.10 14.60 6.20
C HIS A 110 6.33 16.09 6.26
#